data_394a06784f106d78deca65e8b40c1e55
#
_entry.id   394a06784f106d78deca65e8b40c1e55
#
_cell.length_a   1.000
_cell.length_b   1.000
_cell.length_c   1.000
_cell.angle_alpha   90.00
_cell.angle_beta   90.00
_cell.angle_gamma   90.00
#
_symmetry.space_group_name_H-M   'P 1'
#
loop_
_entity.id
_entity.type
_entity.pdbx_description
1 polymer ?
#
loop_
_entity_poly.entity_id
_entity_poly.type
_entity_poly.pdbx_seq_one_letter_code
_entity_poly.pdbx_strand_id
1 'polypeptide(L)'
;SVCFVARLNAEPLQKTVEEAKREGKLIFYTVLTVPESQALLKGFQQKYPFIQPELFRLGAEKMRTKILTEARAGRHGFDVTSMDVVETGVLQRQRILAPYKASARDAIPAGLKDDEGYWAGIYVRQFVLAYNTKLVSEKDAPKDWWELLEPRWKGKIGMDEEETEWYAALAEYWGRDKARKFMRG
;
A
#
# COMPACT_ATOMS: atom_id res chain seq x y z
N SER A 1 -11.36 -22.44 34.89
CA SER A 1 -10.97 -21.70 33.67
C SER A 1 -9.86 -20.74 34.03
N VAL A 2 -8.62 -21.11 33.71
CA VAL A 2 -7.44 -20.24 33.90
C VAL A 2 -7.25 -19.46 32.63
N CYS A 3 -7.54 -18.17 32.69
CA CYS A 3 -7.25 -17.23 31.61
C CYS A 3 -5.73 -17.01 31.57
N PHE A 4 -5.05 -17.64 30.62
CA PHE A 4 -3.63 -17.41 30.37
C PHE A 4 -3.52 -16.08 29.56
N VAL A 5 -3.35 -14.97 30.27
CA VAL A 5 -2.96 -13.72 29.65
C VAL A 5 -1.47 -13.86 29.34
N ALA A 6 -1.14 -14.11 28.08
CA ALA A 6 0.23 -14.05 27.59
C ALA A 6 0.78 -12.65 27.90
N ARG A 7 1.68 -12.55 28.86
CA ARG A 7 2.51 -11.34 29.05
C ARG A 7 3.41 -11.22 27.81
N LEU A 8 2.97 -10.43 26.83
CA LEU A 8 3.87 -9.89 25.82
C LEU A 8 4.99 -9.16 26.55
N ASN A 9 6.23 -9.56 26.29
CA ASN A 9 7.42 -8.98 26.93
C ASN A 9 7.37 -7.45 26.80
N ALA A 10 7.06 -6.76 27.88
CA ALA A 10 6.87 -5.31 27.91
C ALA A 10 8.21 -4.53 27.81
N GLU A 11 9.34 -5.16 28.16
CA GLU A 11 10.65 -4.50 28.15
C GLU A 11 11.13 -4.01 26.78
N PRO A 12 11.06 -4.78 25.67
CA PRO A 12 11.48 -4.28 24.36
C PRO A 12 10.66 -3.09 23.89
N LEU A 13 9.35 -3.09 24.18
CA LEU A 13 8.46 -2.00 23.80
C LEU A 13 8.74 -0.72 24.60
N GLN A 14 8.98 -0.84 25.90
CA GLN A 14 9.28 0.31 26.75
C GLN A 14 10.60 0.98 26.37
N LYS A 15 11.65 0.20 26.12
CA LYS A 15 12.94 0.72 25.63
C LYS A 15 12.77 1.46 24.31
N THR A 16 12.05 0.89 23.34
CA THR A 16 11.77 1.53 22.05
C THR A 16 11.03 2.86 22.23
N VAL A 17 10.05 2.91 23.15
CA VAL A 17 9.31 4.15 23.45
C VAL A 17 10.23 5.23 24.04
N GLU A 18 11.13 4.88 24.95
CA GLU A 18 12.08 5.83 25.53
C GLU A 18 13.11 6.34 24.50
N GLU A 19 13.56 5.49 23.58
CA GLU A 19 14.41 5.89 22.47
C GLU A 19 13.66 6.83 21.52
N ALA A 20 12.44 6.50 21.15
CA ALA A 20 11.59 7.35 20.32
C ALA A 20 11.28 8.73 20.95
N LYS A 21 11.13 8.79 22.28
CA LYS A 21 11.02 10.08 23.00
C LYS A 21 12.27 10.95 22.85
N ARG A 22 13.45 10.33 22.83
CA ARG A 22 14.72 11.09 22.65
C ARG A 22 14.87 11.58 21.22
N GLU A 23 14.46 10.78 20.22
CA GLU A 23 14.48 11.17 18.83
C GLU A 23 13.45 12.25 18.51
N GLY A 24 12.26 12.17 19.11
CA GLY A 24 11.21 13.18 19.08
C GLY A 24 10.55 13.38 17.70
N LYS A 25 10.96 12.67 16.66
CA LYS A 25 10.44 12.84 15.30
C LYS A 25 10.27 11.51 14.58
N LEU A 26 9.45 11.52 13.51
CA LEU A 26 9.22 10.42 12.60
C LEU A 26 9.10 10.97 11.17
N ILE A 27 9.85 10.46 10.22
CA ILE A 27 9.75 10.85 8.81
C ILE A 27 8.95 9.76 8.07
N PHE A 28 7.77 10.14 7.61
CA PHE A 28 6.86 9.25 6.90
C PHE A 28 6.79 9.58 5.42
N TYR A 29 7.35 8.69 4.59
CA TYR A 29 7.22 8.74 3.13
C TYR A 29 6.00 7.95 2.70
N THR A 30 5.11 8.52 1.86
CA THR A 30 3.87 7.86 1.51
C THR A 30 3.36 8.21 0.13
N VAL A 31 2.61 7.28 -0.46
CA VAL A 31 1.82 7.47 -1.69
C VAL A 31 0.33 7.68 -1.38
N LEU A 32 -0.09 7.52 -0.12
CA LEU A 32 -1.45 7.79 0.32
C LEU A 32 -1.87 9.22 -0.01
N THR A 33 -3.15 9.47 -0.13
CA THR A 33 -3.65 10.84 -0.26
C THR A 33 -3.35 11.67 0.99
N VAL A 34 -3.32 12.98 0.85
CA VAL A 34 -3.05 13.89 1.99
C VAL A 34 -4.05 13.69 3.13
N PRO A 35 -5.38 13.61 2.88
CA PRO A 35 -6.35 13.38 3.95
C PRO A 35 -6.13 12.05 4.69
N GLU A 36 -5.85 10.97 3.98
CA GLU A 36 -5.58 9.65 4.57
C GLU A 36 -4.31 9.68 5.43
N SER A 37 -3.25 10.28 4.91
CA SER A 37 -1.97 10.43 5.62
C SER A 37 -2.14 11.24 6.91
N GLN A 38 -2.89 12.35 6.85
CA GLN A 38 -3.16 13.19 8.00
C GLN A 38 -4.01 12.45 9.05
N ALA A 39 -5.03 11.69 8.62
CA ALA A 39 -5.85 10.89 9.54
C ALA A 39 -5.01 9.83 10.27
N LEU A 40 -4.12 9.13 9.54
CA LEU A 40 -3.20 8.15 10.09
C LEU A 40 -2.25 8.78 11.12
N LEU A 41 -1.60 9.89 10.75
CA LEU A 41 -0.66 10.60 11.61
C LEU A 41 -1.34 11.20 12.84
N LYS A 42 -2.57 11.70 12.70
CA LYS A 42 -3.36 12.18 13.85
C LYS A 42 -3.60 11.05 14.86
N GLY A 43 -3.99 9.85 14.40
CA GLY A 43 -4.14 8.68 15.28
C GLY A 43 -2.83 8.28 15.94
N PHE A 44 -1.72 8.33 15.20
CA PHE A 44 -0.39 8.07 15.74
C PHE A 44 0.01 9.08 16.82
N GLN A 45 -0.16 10.39 16.59
CA GLN A 45 0.17 11.43 17.55
C GLN A 45 -0.72 11.41 18.82
N GLN A 46 -1.98 10.98 18.71
CA GLN A 46 -2.82 10.76 19.89
C GLN A 46 -2.23 9.71 20.83
N LYS A 47 -1.60 8.68 20.28
CA LYS A 47 -0.95 7.60 21.04
C LYS A 47 0.46 7.97 21.50
N TYR A 48 1.18 8.72 20.67
CA TYR A 48 2.58 9.10 20.90
C TYR A 48 2.77 10.62 20.73
N PRO A 49 2.22 11.45 21.66
CA PRO A 49 2.21 12.91 21.52
C PRO A 49 3.60 13.55 21.59
N PHE A 50 4.60 12.81 22.02
CA PHE A 50 5.99 13.23 22.11
C PHE A 50 6.77 13.07 20.80
N ILE A 51 6.16 12.49 19.75
CA ILE A 51 6.77 12.36 18.42
C ILE A 51 6.12 13.35 17.46
N GLN A 52 6.96 14.11 16.74
CA GLN A 52 6.52 15.01 15.66
C GLN A 52 6.69 14.31 14.31
N PRO A 53 5.59 13.88 13.66
CA PRO A 53 5.68 13.27 12.34
C PRO A 53 5.88 14.31 11.26
N GLU A 54 6.85 14.06 10.38
CA GLU A 54 7.08 14.78 9.14
C GLU A 54 6.52 13.97 7.98
N LEU A 55 5.55 14.53 7.25
CA LEU A 55 4.91 13.89 6.10
C LEU A 55 5.60 14.30 4.80
N PHE A 56 6.03 13.32 4.04
CA PHE A 56 6.51 13.51 2.68
C PHE A 56 5.72 12.64 1.70
N ARG A 57 4.93 13.28 0.82
CA ARG A 57 4.05 12.59 -0.12
C ARG A 57 4.47 12.81 -1.57
N LEU A 58 4.63 11.73 -2.32
CA LEU A 58 4.84 11.72 -3.78
C LEU A 58 3.97 10.63 -4.43
N GLY A 59 3.90 10.61 -5.76
CA GLY A 59 3.41 9.44 -6.51
C GLY A 59 4.43 8.29 -6.41
N ALA A 60 3.96 7.05 -6.64
CA ALA A 60 4.71 5.82 -6.37
C ALA A 60 6.08 5.79 -7.05
N GLU A 61 6.13 6.05 -8.35
CA GLU A 61 7.37 6.05 -9.14
C GLU A 61 8.38 7.12 -8.66
N LYS A 62 7.89 8.35 -8.39
CA LYS A 62 8.73 9.45 -7.89
C LYS A 62 9.23 9.14 -6.48
N MET A 63 8.40 8.54 -5.64
CA MET A 63 8.80 8.12 -4.29
C MET A 63 9.88 7.05 -4.35
N ARG A 64 9.70 6.00 -5.16
CA ARG A 64 10.72 4.99 -5.40
C ARG A 64 12.03 5.62 -5.85
N THR A 65 11.99 6.49 -6.87
CA THR A 65 13.18 7.14 -7.43
C THR A 65 13.91 7.96 -6.37
N LYS A 66 13.18 8.72 -5.55
CA LYS A 66 13.73 9.48 -4.43
C LYS A 66 14.45 8.58 -3.44
N ILE A 67 13.78 7.53 -2.96
CA ILE A 67 14.34 6.59 -1.98
C ILE A 67 15.61 5.92 -2.53
N LEU A 68 15.58 5.42 -3.77
CA LEU A 68 16.73 4.80 -4.40
C LEU A 68 17.91 5.77 -4.57
N THR A 69 17.63 7.03 -4.90
CA THR A 69 18.66 8.07 -5.05
C THR A 69 19.30 8.40 -3.71
N GLU A 70 18.51 8.56 -2.67
CA GLU A 70 18.99 8.81 -1.31
C GLU A 70 19.84 7.63 -0.79
N ALA A 71 19.38 6.41 -0.98
CA ALA A 71 20.10 5.21 -0.57
C ALA A 71 21.47 5.08 -1.28
N ARG A 72 21.51 5.35 -2.59
CA ARG A 72 22.79 5.38 -3.35
C ARG A 72 23.76 6.45 -2.84
N ALA A 73 23.25 7.54 -2.30
CA ALA A 73 24.04 8.60 -1.67
C ALA A 73 24.37 8.31 -0.19
N GLY A 74 24.06 7.10 0.31
CA GLY A 74 24.29 6.72 1.72
C GLY A 74 23.37 7.45 2.70
N ARG A 75 22.24 8.00 2.23
CA ARG A 75 21.27 8.72 3.06
C ARG A 75 20.01 7.89 3.24
N HIS A 76 19.51 7.87 4.46
CA HIS A 76 18.24 7.24 4.83
C HIS A 76 17.28 8.34 5.24
N GLY A 77 16.47 8.83 4.27
CA GLY A 77 15.63 10.02 4.44
C GLY A 77 14.26 9.74 5.06
N PHE A 78 13.96 8.50 5.45
CA PHE A 78 12.68 8.12 6.04
C PHE A 78 12.85 7.05 7.11
N ASP A 79 11.90 7.01 8.04
CA ASP A 79 11.80 5.96 9.06
C ASP A 79 10.76 4.90 8.65
N VAL A 80 9.63 5.35 8.11
CA VAL A 80 8.54 4.48 7.64
C VAL A 80 8.10 4.93 6.25
N THR A 81 7.79 3.95 5.38
CA THR A 81 7.18 4.24 4.08
C THR A 81 5.90 3.43 3.88
N SER A 82 4.91 4.03 3.20
CA SER A 82 3.71 3.35 2.70
C SER A 82 3.67 3.48 1.19
N MET A 83 3.78 2.34 0.51
CA MET A 83 3.78 2.23 -0.95
C MET A 83 2.98 0.99 -1.35
N ASP A 84 2.70 0.84 -2.65
CA ASP A 84 2.15 -0.41 -3.18
C ASP A 84 3.13 -1.58 -3.05
N VAL A 85 2.61 -2.80 -3.20
CA VAL A 85 3.40 -4.03 -3.00
C VAL A 85 4.51 -4.18 -4.05
N VAL A 86 4.32 -3.67 -5.26
CA VAL A 86 5.30 -3.77 -6.36
C VAL A 86 6.53 -2.92 -6.03
N GLU A 87 6.31 -1.66 -5.66
CA GLU A 87 7.37 -0.74 -5.29
C GLU A 87 8.06 -1.14 -3.98
N THR A 88 7.29 -1.61 -3.00
CA THR A 88 7.83 -2.17 -1.76
C THR A 88 8.75 -3.37 -2.04
N GLY A 89 8.36 -4.26 -2.97
CA GLY A 89 9.20 -5.37 -3.40
C GLY A 89 10.49 -4.94 -4.09
N VAL A 90 10.51 -3.81 -4.80
CA VAL A 90 11.74 -3.22 -5.35
C VAL A 90 12.66 -2.78 -4.22
N LEU A 91 12.15 -2.05 -3.22
CA LEU A 91 12.95 -1.58 -2.08
C LEU A 91 13.51 -2.74 -1.26
N GLN A 92 12.74 -3.80 -1.05
CA GLN A 92 13.18 -5.00 -0.34
C GLN A 92 14.33 -5.69 -1.09
N ARG A 93 14.21 -5.91 -2.40
CA ARG A 93 15.28 -6.50 -3.24
C ARG A 93 16.56 -5.66 -3.24
N GLN A 94 16.44 -4.35 -3.13
CA GLN A 94 17.58 -3.43 -3.01
C GLN A 94 18.13 -3.31 -1.58
N ARG A 95 17.59 -4.09 -0.62
CA ARG A 95 18.00 -4.11 0.80
C ARG A 95 17.92 -2.75 1.49
N ILE A 96 16.93 -1.95 1.11
CA ILE A 96 16.68 -0.62 1.69
C ILE A 96 15.80 -0.73 2.95
N LEU A 97 14.91 -1.72 2.98
CA LEU A 97 14.01 -1.96 4.10
C LEU A 97 14.69 -2.83 5.15
N ALA A 98 14.44 -2.52 6.41
CA ALA A 98 14.79 -3.36 7.55
C ALA A 98 13.57 -4.19 7.98
N PRO A 99 13.73 -5.46 8.40
CA PRO A 99 12.63 -6.26 8.90
C PRO A 99 12.18 -5.75 10.27
N TYR A 100 10.86 -5.60 10.45
CA TYR A 100 10.24 -5.23 11.71
C TYR A 100 8.95 -6.03 11.94
N LYS A 101 8.92 -6.82 13.01
CA LYS A 101 7.76 -7.65 13.37
C LYS A 101 6.93 -6.96 14.45
N ALA A 102 6.08 -6.02 14.02
CA ALA A 102 5.12 -5.36 14.91
C ALA A 102 4.14 -6.37 15.54
N SER A 103 3.76 -6.17 16.81
CA SER A 103 2.80 -7.02 17.52
C SER A 103 1.42 -7.09 16.85
N ALA A 104 0.97 -6.01 16.21
CA ALA A 104 -0.28 -5.96 15.45
C ALA A 104 -0.27 -6.82 14.18
N ARG A 105 0.89 -7.27 13.74
CA ARG A 105 1.08 -8.05 12.51
C ARG A 105 0.32 -9.39 12.53
N ASP A 106 0.11 -9.97 13.69
CA ASP A 106 -0.58 -11.27 13.83
C ASP A 106 -2.06 -11.18 13.41
N ALA A 107 -2.67 -10.00 13.51
CA ALA A 107 -4.03 -9.73 13.05
C ALA A 107 -4.14 -9.58 11.52
N ILE A 108 -3.03 -9.45 10.78
CA ILE A 108 -3.03 -9.30 9.32
C ILE A 108 -3.05 -10.68 8.69
N PRO A 109 -3.99 -10.96 7.75
CA PRO A 109 -4.09 -12.25 7.08
C PRO A 109 -2.78 -12.67 6.38
N ALA A 110 -2.57 -13.98 6.26
CA ALA A 110 -1.50 -14.53 5.45
C ALA A 110 -1.63 -14.04 3.99
N GLY A 111 -0.50 -13.76 3.34
CA GLY A 111 -0.48 -13.16 1.99
C GLY A 111 -0.61 -11.64 1.94
N LEU A 112 -1.04 -10.99 3.04
CA LEU A 112 -1.07 -9.53 3.18
C LEU A 112 0.07 -9.00 4.07
N LYS A 113 1.06 -9.81 4.34
CA LYS A 113 2.27 -9.48 5.09
C LYS A 113 3.44 -10.36 4.64
N ASP A 114 4.64 -9.82 4.71
CA ASP A 114 5.87 -10.56 4.44
C ASP A 114 6.29 -11.42 5.64
N ASP A 115 6.63 -12.68 5.45
CA ASP A 115 6.93 -13.60 6.57
C ASP A 115 8.20 -13.21 7.33
N GLU A 116 9.16 -12.59 6.67
CA GLU A 116 10.39 -12.08 7.29
C GLU A 116 10.19 -10.75 8.00
N GLY A 117 9.10 -10.02 7.72
CA GLY A 117 8.73 -8.78 8.39
C GLY A 117 9.12 -7.49 7.68
N TYR A 118 9.50 -7.54 6.42
CA TYR A 118 9.88 -6.34 5.67
C TYR A 118 8.70 -5.42 5.36
N TRP A 119 7.48 -5.98 5.28
CA TRP A 119 6.27 -5.19 5.05
C TRP A 119 5.03 -5.83 5.68
N ALA A 120 4.01 -5.03 5.85
CA ALA A 120 2.68 -5.44 6.25
C ALA A 120 1.64 -4.57 5.55
N GLY A 121 0.61 -5.18 4.97
CA GLY A 121 -0.48 -4.48 4.30
C GLY A 121 -1.35 -3.73 5.30
N ILE A 122 -1.69 -2.49 4.98
CA ILE A 122 -2.59 -1.65 5.78
C ILE A 122 -3.97 -1.49 5.14
N TYR A 123 -4.09 -1.76 3.84
CA TYR A 123 -5.35 -1.83 3.11
C TYR A 123 -5.18 -2.67 1.83
N VAL A 124 -6.29 -3.04 1.22
CA VAL A 124 -6.36 -3.74 -0.06
C VAL A 124 -7.15 -2.88 -1.03
N ARG A 125 -6.62 -2.68 -2.24
CA ARG A 125 -7.36 -2.06 -3.35
C ARG A 125 -8.08 -3.14 -4.16
N GLN A 126 -9.29 -2.83 -4.58
CA GLN A 126 -10.05 -3.67 -5.51
C GLN A 126 -10.31 -2.89 -6.79
N PHE A 127 -10.02 -3.51 -7.92
CA PHE A 127 -10.37 -2.97 -9.22
C PHE A 127 -11.76 -3.46 -9.61
N VAL A 128 -12.68 -2.54 -9.81
CA VAL A 128 -14.08 -2.82 -10.09
C VAL A 128 -14.54 -2.08 -11.34
N LEU A 129 -15.56 -2.62 -12.01
CA LEU A 129 -16.30 -1.89 -13.03
C LEU A 129 -17.23 -0.90 -12.35
N ALA A 130 -17.13 0.36 -12.76
CA ALA A 130 -18.07 1.41 -12.33
C ALA A 130 -18.76 2.00 -13.58
N TYR A 131 -20.02 2.37 -13.47
CA TYR A 131 -20.76 2.99 -14.54
C TYR A 131 -21.58 4.18 -14.06
N ASN A 132 -21.83 5.11 -14.97
CA ASN A 132 -22.66 6.27 -14.70
C ASN A 132 -24.15 5.88 -14.76
N THR A 133 -24.82 5.82 -13.61
CA THR A 133 -26.24 5.43 -13.50
C THR A 133 -27.23 6.36 -14.20
N LYS A 134 -26.79 7.57 -14.62
CA LYS A 134 -27.59 8.48 -15.44
C LYS A 134 -27.52 8.14 -16.94
N LEU A 135 -26.51 7.40 -17.37
CA LEU A 135 -26.27 7.06 -18.78
C LEU A 135 -26.49 5.58 -19.09
N VAL A 136 -26.29 4.72 -18.10
CA VAL A 136 -26.38 3.26 -18.24
C VAL A 136 -27.33 2.74 -17.17
N SER A 137 -28.34 2.01 -17.58
CA SER A 137 -29.24 1.35 -16.63
C SER A 137 -28.59 0.12 -16.02
N GLU A 138 -29.00 -0.29 -14.84
CA GLU A 138 -28.46 -1.47 -14.15
C GLU A 138 -28.53 -2.75 -15.01
N LYS A 139 -29.63 -2.92 -15.76
CA LYS A 139 -29.81 -4.08 -16.65
C LYS A 139 -28.84 -4.11 -17.84
N ASP A 140 -28.35 -2.92 -18.26
CA ASP A 140 -27.46 -2.74 -19.41
C ASP A 140 -25.98 -2.59 -18.98
N ALA A 141 -25.73 -2.50 -17.66
CA ALA A 141 -24.38 -2.39 -17.12
C ALA A 141 -23.56 -3.65 -17.41
N PRO A 142 -22.24 -3.50 -17.71
CA PRO A 142 -21.38 -4.65 -17.97
C PRO A 142 -21.21 -5.46 -16.67
N LYS A 143 -21.37 -6.77 -16.74
CA LYS A 143 -21.29 -7.70 -15.63
C LYS A 143 -19.89 -8.27 -15.40
N ASP A 144 -19.10 -8.26 -16.45
CA ASP A 144 -17.68 -8.65 -16.40
C ASP A 144 -16.82 -7.80 -17.34
N TRP A 145 -15.51 -7.98 -17.23
CA TRP A 145 -14.54 -7.23 -18.01
C TRP A 145 -14.66 -7.49 -19.53
N TRP A 146 -15.05 -8.70 -19.96
CA TRP A 146 -15.14 -9.07 -21.36
C TRP A 146 -16.29 -8.38 -22.09
N GLU A 147 -17.38 -8.08 -21.38
CA GLU A 147 -18.51 -7.33 -21.94
C GLU A 147 -18.11 -5.90 -22.34
N LEU A 148 -17.00 -5.36 -21.79
CA LEU A 148 -16.47 -4.06 -22.20
C LEU A 148 -15.97 -4.05 -23.65
N LEU A 149 -15.68 -5.21 -24.24
CA LEU A 149 -15.28 -5.34 -25.66
C LEU A 149 -16.45 -5.28 -26.62
N GLU A 150 -17.68 -5.24 -26.14
CA GLU A 150 -18.84 -5.12 -27.01
C GLU A 150 -18.84 -3.75 -27.72
N PRO A 151 -19.23 -3.69 -29.02
CA PRO A 151 -19.20 -2.46 -29.81
C PRO A 151 -19.96 -1.28 -29.19
N ARG A 152 -20.97 -1.55 -28.35
CA ARG A 152 -21.76 -0.52 -27.67
C ARG A 152 -20.92 0.33 -26.69
N TRP A 153 -19.77 -0.19 -26.23
CA TRP A 153 -18.90 0.51 -25.31
C TRP A 153 -17.75 1.27 -25.97
N LYS A 154 -17.57 1.12 -27.28
CA LYS A 154 -16.48 1.81 -28.00
C LYS A 154 -16.54 3.32 -27.82
N GLY A 155 -15.44 3.91 -27.33
CA GLY A 155 -15.33 5.35 -27.06
C GLY A 155 -16.11 5.82 -25.81
N LYS A 156 -16.60 4.90 -24.97
CA LYS A 156 -17.36 5.21 -23.76
C LYS A 156 -16.69 4.69 -22.47
N ILE A 157 -15.52 4.10 -22.58
CA ILE A 157 -14.76 3.56 -21.47
C ILE A 157 -13.71 4.59 -21.06
N GLY A 158 -13.65 4.92 -19.77
CA GLY A 158 -12.55 5.65 -19.15
C GLY A 158 -11.72 4.69 -18.30
N MET A 159 -10.42 4.80 -18.42
CA MET A 159 -9.47 4.01 -17.62
C MET A 159 -8.29 4.90 -17.24
N ASP A 160 -7.74 4.67 -16.04
CA ASP A 160 -6.50 5.32 -15.64
C ASP A 160 -5.33 4.68 -16.40
N GLU A 161 -4.52 5.48 -17.06
CA GLU A 161 -3.36 5.02 -17.83
C GLU A 161 -2.19 4.55 -16.98
N GLU A 162 -2.16 4.96 -15.70
CA GLU A 162 -1.11 4.59 -14.74
C GLU A 162 -1.41 3.27 -13.99
N GLU A 163 -2.61 2.68 -14.16
CA GLU A 163 -3.03 1.47 -13.43
C GLU A 163 -2.42 0.17 -13.99
N THR A 164 -1.11 0.07 -13.94
CA THR A 164 -0.37 -1.13 -14.37
C THR A 164 -0.61 -2.35 -13.48
N GLU A 165 -0.93 -2.14 -12.21
CA GLU A 165 -1.25 -3.21 -11.26
C GLU A 165 -2.53 -3.97 -11.63
N TRP A 166 -3.55 -3.26 -12.11
CA TRP A 166 -4.76 -3.88 -12.62
C TRP A 166 -4.47 -4.84 -13.78
N TYR A 167 -3.64 -4.41 -14.74
CA TYR A 167 -3.25 -5.28 -15.85
C TYR A 167 -2.42 -6.48 -15.37
N ALA A 168 -1.51 -6.28 -14.43
CA ALA A 168 -0.73 -7.36 -13.85
C ALA A 168 -1.64 -8.39 -13.15
N ALA A 169 -2.65 -7.93 -12.39
CA ALA A 169 -3.63 -8.80 -11.76
C ALA A 169 -4.47 -9.59 -12.76
N LEU A 170 -4.89 -8.96 -13.87
CA LEU A 170 -5.58 -9.66 -14.96
C LEU A 170 -4.67 -10.70 -15.62
N ALA A 171 -3.39 -10.38 -15.83
CA ALA A 171 -2.42 -11.32 -16.42
C ALA A 171 -2.13 -12.50 -15.51
N GLU A 172 -2.13 -12.30 -14.21
CA GLU A 172 -2.02 -13.38 -13.22
C GLU A 172 -3.28 -14.26 -13.19
N TYR A 173 -4.46 -13.65 -13.15
CA TYR A 173 -5.73 -14.35 -13.01
C TYR A 173 -6.18 -15.06 -14.30
N TRP A 174 -6.02 -14.44 -15.47
CA TRP A 174 -6.46 -14.99 -16.77
C TRP A 174 -5.35 -15.69 -17.57
N GLY A 175 -4.09 -15.48 -17.19
CA GLY A 175 -2.93 -15.77 -18.02
C GLY A 175 -2.60 -14.61 -18.99
N ARG A 176 -1.30 -14.46 -19.28
CA ARG A 176 -0.77 -13.32 -20.06
C ARG A 176 -1.39 -13.16 -21.45
N ASP A 177 -1.63 -14.27 -22.14
CA ASP A 177 -2.17 -14.21 -23.51
C ASP A 177 -3.62 -13.75 -23.55
N LYS A 178 -4.42 -14.20 -22.59
CA LYS A 178 -5.82 -13.80 -22.46
C LYS A 178 -5.92 -12.33 -22.03
N ALA A 179 -5.12 -11.89 -21.07
CA ALA A 179 -5.06 -10.48 -20.68
C ALA A 179 -4.61 -9.57 -21.84
N ARG A 180 -3.59 -9.98 -22.60
CA ARG A 180 -3.15 -9.25 -23.78
C ARG A 180 -4.22 -9.17 -24.88
N LYS A 181 -4.96 -10.27 -25.09
CA LYS A 181 -6.10 -10.29 -26.04
C LYS A 181 -7.17 -9.29 -25.63
N PHE A 182 -7.52 -9.25 -24.35
CA PHE A 182 -8.47 -8.28 -23.80
C PHE A 182 -8.03 -6.82 -24.06
N MET A 183 -6.77 -6.50 -23.81
CA MET A 183 -6.23 -5.14 -23.99
C MET A 183 -6.15 -4.68 -25.47
N ARG A 184 -6.30 -5.59 -26.43
CA ARG A 184 -6.27 -5.27 -27.87
C ARG A 184 -7.64 -5.18 -28.50
N GLY A 185 -8.69 -5.62 -27.83
CA GLY A 185 -10.08 -5.59 -28.29
C GLY A 185 -10.77 -4.31 -27.92
#